data_6b530cee6ce29b3860d8befd4294ca2c
#
_entry.id   6b530cee6ce29b3860d8befd4294ca2c
#
_cell.length_a   1.000
_cell.length_b   1.000
_cell.length_c   1.000
_cell.angle_alpha   90.00
_cell.angle_beta   90.00
_cell.angle_gamma   90.00
#
_symmetry.space_group_name_H-M   'P 1'
#
loop_
_entity.id
_entity.type
_entity.pdbx_description
1 polymer ?
#
loop_
_entity_poly.entity_id
_entity_poly.type
_entity_poly.pdbx_seq_one_letter_code
_entity_poly.pdbx_strand_id
1 'polypeptide(L)'
;MAQAKPYQPLSLRLLHGSIAALIIIAIVTGMVIYNIYDGRIGHLPIPAIPRIMGIHKLFGRAFLLVMPFFALYSFHAGRRRLVQADSLQQLSGVGKPIWWYTLHRIVNTLLLLGSTFALVSGREMNEGWLKQGELDHLWYTLHLISWVMVFGSVAIHLLMSARIGGIPLLLSMVDLKYRFGDRPSLILQNLRLWFVPKQAVAFLKIHRSQHNIILLLTELLVAIGVAFAWISLIPHHSI
;
A
#
# COMPACT_ATOMS: atom_id res chain seq x y z
N MET A 1 1.22 -34.92 9.52
CA MET A 1 2.27 -34.28 8.71
C MET A 1 2.18 -32.78 8.93
N ALA A 2 3.24 -32.11 9.45
CA ALA A 2 3.26 -30.66 9.61
C ALA A 2 3.23 -30.02 8.22
N GLN A 3 2.20 -29.22 7.92
CA GLN A 3 2.14 -28.44 6.69
C GLN A 3 3.38 -27.54 6.61
N ALA A 4 4.15 -27.66 5.53
CA ALA A 4 5.29 -26.81 5.30
C ALA A 4 4.82 -25.34 5.31
N LYS A 5 5.40 -24.52 6.19
CA LYS A 5 5.06 -23.08 6.25
C LYS A 5 5.34 -22.45 4.89
N PRO A 6 4.41 -21.67 4.33
CA PRO A 6 4.64 -21.00 3.05
C PRO A 6 5.89 -20.14 3.14
N TYR A 7 6.79 -20.29 2.17
CA TYR A 7 8.03 -19.51 2.12
C TYR A 7 7.76 -18.14 1.47
N GLN A 8 8.16 -17.11 2.18
CA GLN A 8 8.20 -15.74 1.65
C GLN A 8 9.65 -15.22 1.76
N PRO A 9 10.22 -14.65 0.68
CA PRO A 9 11.58 -14.10 0.71
C PRO A 9 11.75 -13.04 1.80
N LEU A 10 12.91 -12.96 2.44
CA LEU A 10 13.18 -11.97 3.49
C LEU A 10 12.95 -10.53 3.01
N SER A 11 13.38 -10.22 1.79
CA SER A 11 13.15 -8.90 1.17
C SER A 11 11.68 -8.52 1.12
N LEU A 12 10.80 -9.46 0.77
CA LEU A 12 9.35 -9.24 0.80
C LEU A 12 8.87 -9.03 2.24
N ARG A 13 9.30 -9.88 3.18
CA ARG A 13 8.85 -9.79 4.57
C ARG A 13 9.24 -8.46 5.20
N LEU A 14 10.47 -7.99 4.97
CA LEU A 14 10.95 -6.70 5.45
C LEU A 14 10.19 -5.54 4.80
N LEU A 15 10.07 -5.53 3.48
CA LEU A 15 9.41 -4.46 2.73
C LEU A 15 7.92 -4.39 3.06
N HIS A 16 7.23 -5.54 3.05
CA HIS A 16 5.81 -5.62 3.43
C HIS A 16 5.60 -5.27 4.90
N GLY A 17 6.44 -5.76 5.80
CA GLY A 17 6.36 -5.45 7.24
C GLY A 17 6.56 -3.96 7.52
N SER A 18 7.52 -3.32 6.85
CA SER A 18 7.74 -1.87 6.96
C SER A 18 6.52 -1.07 6.49
N ILE A 19 5.98 -1.41 5.31
CA ILE A 19 4.77 -0.77 4.78
C ILE A 19 3.57 -1.00 5.69
N ALA A 20 3.37 -2.23 6.18
CA ALA A 20 2.26 -2.56 7.07
C ALA A 20 2.34 -1.77 8.39
N ALA A 21 3.51 -1.69 9.00
CA ALA A 21 3.72 -0.90 10.21
C ALA A 21 3.42 0.60 9.98
N LEU A 22 3.93 1.16 8.88
CA LEU A 22 3.71 2.57 8.52
C LEU A 22 2.23 2.86 8.25
N ILE A 23 1.51 1.97 7.55
CA ILE A 23 0.07 2.10 7.29
C ILE A 23 -0.71 2.05 8.61
N ILE A 24 -0.41 1.10 9.50
CA ILE A 24 -1.10 0.97 10.80
C ILE A 24 -0.89 2.24 11.63
N ILE A 25 0.35 2.75 11.70
CA ILE A 25 0.64 3.98 12.42
C ILE A 25 -0.09 5.17 11.78
N ALA A 26 -0.12 5.27 10.45
CA ALA A 26 -0.84 6.33 9.75
C ALA A 26 -2.35 6.27 9.99
N ILE A 27 -2.95 5.07 9.99
CA ILE A 27 -4.37 4.88 10.31
C ILE A 27 -4.68 5.34 11.73
N VAL A 28 -3.91 4.89 12.71
CA VAL A 28 -4.14 5.21 14.14
C VAL A 28 -3.94 6.70 14.39
N THR A 29 -2.83 7.27 13.92
CA THR A 29 -2.55 8.70 14.11
C THR A 29 -3.54 9.57 13.35
N GLY A 30 -3.97 9.17 12.15
CA GLY A 30 -5.01 9.86 11.37
C GLY A 30 -6.36 9.85 12.10
N MET A 31 -6.74 8.73 12.71
CA MET A 31 -7.97 8.64 13.52
C MET A 31 -7.92 9.58 14.73
N VAL A 32 -6.77 9.66 15.42
CA VAL A 32 -6.61 10.57 16.55
C VAL A 32 -6.70 12.03 16.11
N ILE A 33 -6.07 12.39 14.97
CA ILE A 33 -6.17 13.75 14.40
C ILE A 33 -7.61 14.07 14.05
N TYR A 34 -8.31 13.17 13.35
CA TYR A 34 -9.72 13.33 13.03
C TYR A 34 -10.55 13.58 14.29
N ASN A 35 -10.33 12.78 15.33
CA ASN A 35 -11.06 12.89 16.60
C ASN A 35 -10.81 14.22 17.31
N ILE A 36 -9.63 14.82 17.19
CA ILE A 36 -9.28 16.09 17.86
C ILE A 36 -9.75 17.30 17.06
N TYR A 37 -9.65 17.28 15.74
CA TYR A 37 -9.84 18.47 14.90
C TYR A 37 -11.15 18.49 14.11
N ASP A 38 -11.76 17.34 13.81
CA ASP A 38 -12.99 17.24 13.02
C ASP A 38 -14.15 16.66 13.86
N GLY A 39 -14.15 15.37 14.11
CA GLY A 39 -15.18 14.69 14.90
C GLY A 39 -16.59 14.66 14.29
N ARG A 40 -16.83 15.17 13.07
CA ARG A 40 -18.18 15.35 12.46
C ARG A 40 -18.97 14.04 12.34
N ILE A 41 -18.32 12.92 12.10
CA ILE A 41 -18.99 11.61 11.94
C ILE A 41 -19.10 10.87 13.27
N GLY A 42 -18.29 11.25 14.25
CA GLY A 42 -18.30 10.65 15.59
C GLY A 42 -17.06 11.06 16.37
N HIS A 43 -17.21 11.08 17.68
CA HIS A 43 -16.16 11.44 18.62
C HIS A 43 -15.90 10.31 19.59
N LEU A 44 -14.65 9.93 19.73
CA LEU A 44 -14.23 8.91 20.70
C LEU A 44 -13.63 9.59 21.94
N PRO A 45 -13.83 9.06 23.14
CA PRO A 45 -13.25 9.60 24.38
C PRO A 45 -11.75 9.31 24.47
N ILE A 46 -10.99 9.78 23.46
CA ILE A 46 -9.54 9.62 23.37
C ILE A 46 -8.91 10.93 23.85
N PRO A 47 -7.94 10.89 24.78
CA PRO A 47 -7.24 12.09 25.21
C PRO A 47 -6.44 12.70 24.07
N ALA A 48 -6.33 14.05 24.08
CA ALA A 48 -5.49 14.74 23.12
C ALA A 48 -4.03 14.33 23.29
N ILE A 49 -3.43 13.88 22.18
CA ILE A 49 -2.01 13.50 22.15
C ILE A 49 -1.19 14.69 21.66
N PRO A 50 -0.25 15.22 22.48
CA PRO A 50 0.59 16.34 22.06
C PRO A 50 1.36 16.00 20.78
N ARG A 51 1.48 16.97 19.87
CA ARG A 51 2.25 16.86 18.62
C ARG A 51 1.81 15.74 17.67
N ILE A 52 0.59 15.21 17.80
CA ILE A 52 0.10 14.09 16.97
C ILE A 52 0.21 14.37 15.46
N MET A 53 -0.01 15.60 15.01
CA MET A 53 0.20 15.98 13.61
C MET A 53 1.65 15.80 13.17
N GLY A 54 2.62 16.21 14.01
CA GLY A 54 4.04 16.03 13.72
C GLY A 54 4.41 14.54 13.62
N ILE A 55 3.86 13.71 14.48
CA ILE A 55 4.05 12.26 14.46
C ILE A 55 3.47 11.68 13.15
N HIS A 56 2.23 12.02 12.81
CA HIS A 56 1.58 11.56 11.57
C HIS A 56 2.39 11.94 10.32
N LYS A 57 2.85 13.18 10.25
CA LYS A 57 3.71 13.66 9.16
C LYS A 57 5.05 12.93 9.08
N LEU A 58 5.69 12.65 10.22
CA LEU A 58 6.96 11.92 10.24
C LEU A 58 6.78 10.53 9.60
N PHE A 59 5.76 9.79 10.02
CA PHE A 59 5.48 8.47 9.47
C PHE A 59 4.96 8.52 8.04
N GLY A 60 4.21 9.56 7.66
CA GLY A 60 3.82 9.80 6.27
C GLY A 60 5.03 10.02 5.36
N ARG A 61 6.05 10.77 5.80
CA ARG A 61 7.31 10.94 5.06
C ARG A 61 8.09 9.63 4.96
N ALA A 62 8.18 8.87 6.05
CA ALA A 62 8.81 7.55 6.02
C ALA A 62 8.09 6.62 5.04
N PHE A 63 6.76 6.64 5.03
CA PHE A 63 5.95 5.90 4.08
C PHE A 63 6.23 6.31 2.63
N LEU A 64 6.32 7.61 2.35
CA LEU A 64 6.67 8.14 1.03
C LEU A 64 8.04 7.63 0.55
N LEU A 65 9.03 7.48 1.45
CA LEU A 65 10.36 6.96 1.11
C LEU A 65 10.32 5.47 0.76
N VAL A 66 9.50 4.66 1.42
CA VAL A 66 9.43 3.21 1.22
C VAL A 66 8.50 2.83 0.06
N MET A 67 7.48 3.64 -0.22
CA MET A 67 6.43 3.35 -1.19
C MET A 67 6.92 3.04 -2.61
N PRO A 68 7.93 3.75 -3.19
CA PRO A 68 8.43 3.43 -4.53
C PRO A 68 8.98 2.00 -4.62
N PHE A 69 9.72 1.55 -3.61
CA PHE A 69 10.28 0.20 -3.57
C PHE A 69 9.18 -0.86 -3.44
N PHE A 70 8.16 -0.57 -2.66
CA PHE A 70 7.02 -1.46 -2.52
C PHE A 70 6.18 -1.53 -3.79
N ALA A 71 5.96 -0.41 -4.47
CA ALA A 71 5.27 -0.36 -5.75
C ALA A 71 6.04 -1.15 -6.82
N LEU A 72 7.34 -0.91 -6.97
CA LEU A 72 8.20 -1.68 -7.88
C LEU A 72 8.13 -3.18 -7.58
N TYR A 73 8.24 -3.57 -6.31
CA TYR A 73 8.11 -4.97 -5.93
C TYR A 73 6.74 -5.54 -6.32
N SER A 74 5.67 -4.81 -6.04
CA SER A 74 4.30 -5.25 -6.29
C SER A 74 4.01 -5.46 -7.76
N PHE A 75 4.47 -4.57 -8.63
CA PHE A 75 4.25 -4.68 -10.08
C PHE A 75 5.20 -5.66 -10.78
N HIS A 76 6.37 -5.96 -10.21
CA HIS A 76 7.30 -6.95 -10.78
C HIS A 76 7.09 -8.34 -10.17
N ALA A 77 7.52 -8.53 -8.92
CA ALA A 77 7.49 -9.84 -8.28
C ALA A 77 6.09 -10.21 -7.75
N GLY A 78 5.33 -9.21 -7.30
CA GLY A 78 3.98 -9.35 -6.73
C GLY A 78 2.83 -9.34 -7.74
N ARG A 79 3.10 -9.14 -9.04
CA ARG A 79 2.09 -8.89 -10.08
C ARG A 79 0.90 -9.86 -10.06
N ARG A 80 1.14 -11.14 -9.84
CA ARG A 80 0.09 -12.17 -9.77
C ARG A 80 -0.85 -12.01 -8.55
N ARG A 81 -0.45 -11.18 -7.58
CA ARG A 81 -1.24 -10.85 -6.38
C ARG A 81 -2.10 -9.60 -6.54
N LEU A 82 -2.01 -8.93 -7.69
CA LEU A 82 -2.82 -7.78 -8.08
C LEU A 82 -3.94 -8.22 -9.02
N VAL A 83 -4.87 -7.31 -9.31
CA VAL A 83 -5.99 -7.54 -10.21
C VAL A 83 -5.51 -8.07 -11.57
N GLN A 84 -6.21 -9.07 -12.11
CA GLN A 84 -5.93 -9.68 -13.40
C GLN A 84 -7.08 -9.38 -14.38
N ALA A 85 -6.84 -9.57 -15.68
CA ALA A 85 -7.84 -9.29 -16.71
C ALA A 85 -9.15 -10.07 -16.52
N ASP A 86 -9.04 -11.29 -16.00
CA ASP A 86 -10.16 -12.18 -15.73
C ASP A 86 -10.79 -12.02 -14.34
N SER A 87 -10.28 -11.08 -13.53
CA SER A 87 -10.72 -10.92 -12.13
C SER A 87 -12.21 -10.60 -12.03
N LEU A 88 -12.74 -9.75 -12.91
CA LEU A 88 -14.18 -9.43 -12.88
C LEU A 88 -15.06 -10.65 -13.19
N GLN A 89 -14.64 -11.48 -14.14
CA GLN A 89 -15.36 -12.73 -14.48
C GLN A 89 -15.29 -13.72 -13.32
N GLN A 90 -14.14 -13.84 -12.64
CA GLN A 90 -13.95 -14.74 -11.52
C GLN A 90 -14.80 -14.36 -10.29
N LEU A 91 -15.22 -13.10 -10.16
CA LEU A 91 -16.13 -12.67 -9.09
C LEU A 91 -17.53 -13.30 -9.17
N SER A 92 -17.97 -13.76 -10.34
CA SER A 92 -19.24 -14.49 -10.47
C SER A 92 -19.25 -15.83 -9.74
N GLY A 93 -18.09 -16.41 -9.46
CA GLY A 93 -17.93 -17.67 -8.76
C GLY A 93 -18.00 -17.57 -7.23
N VAL A 94 -19.00 -16.88 -6.69
CA VAL A 94 -19.15 -16.61 -5.25
C VAL A 94 -18.97 -17.89 -4.42
N GLY A 95 -18.14 -17.81 -3.37
CA GLY A 95 -17.86 -18.90 -2.45
C GLY A 95 -16.83 -19.93 -2.93
N LYS A 96 -16.50 -19.97 -4.22
CA LYS A 96 -15.46 -20.86 -4.76
C LYS A 96 -14.05 -20.37 -4.34
N PRO A 97 -13.03 -21.25 -4.30
CA PRO A 97 -11.65 -20.83 -3.95
C PRO A 97 -11.14 -19.68 -4.81
N ILE A 98 -11.44 -19.67 -6.12
CA ILE A 98 -11.00 -18.61 -7.03
C ILE A 98 -11.60 -17.24 -6.68
N TRP A 99 -12.83 -17.20 -6.17
CA TRP A 99 -13.48 -15.97 -5.73
C TRP A 99 -12.72 -15.29 -4.58
N TRP A 100 -12.29 -16.07 -3.57
CA TRP A 100 -11.50 -15.56 -2.44
C TRP A 100 -10.14 -15.02 -2.88
N TYR A 101 -9.46 -15.73 -3.79
CA TYR A 101 -8.22 -15.25 -4.39
C TYR A 101 -8.42 -13.95 -5.17
N THR A 102 -9.51 -13.84 -5.90
CA THR A 102 -9.84 -12.66 -6.69
C THR A 102 -10.14 -11.46 -5.80
N LEU A 103 -10.91 -11.62 -4.73
CA LEU A 103 -11.12 -10.57 -3.74
C LEU A 103 -9.80 -10.09 -3.13
N HIS A 104 -8.92 -11.02 -2.78
CA HIS A 104 -7.59 -10.67 -2.25
C HIS A 104 -6.77 -9.86 -3.25
N ARG A 105 -6.80 -10.20 -4.54
CA ARG A 105 -6.14 -9.43 -5.61
C ARG A 105 -6.70 -8.03 -5.75
N ILE A 106 -8.01 -7.89 -5.74
CA ILE A 106 -8.69 -6.59 -5.81
C ILE A 106 -8.30 -5.74 -4.61
N VAL A 107 -8.37 -6.29 -3.41
CA VAL A 107 -8.03 -5.58 -2.18
C VAL A 107 -6.55 -5.16 -2.14
N ASN A 108 -5.63 -6.00 -2.60
CA ASN A 108 -4.22 -5.63 -2.74
C ASN A 108 -4.04 -4.44 -3.70
N THR A 109 -4.80 -4.43 -4.79
CA THR A 109 -4.78 -3.33 -5.77
C THR A 109 -5.35 -2.05 -5.16
N LEU A 110 -6.47 -2.15 -4.43
CA LEU A 110 -7.07 -1.02 -3.72
C LEU A 110 -6.14 -0.47 -2.63
N LEU A 111 -5.38 -1.32 -1.93
CA LEU A 111 -4.37 -0.88 -0.96
C LEU A 111 -3.27 -0.05 -1.63
N LEU A 112 -2.76 -0.49 -2.79
CA LEU A 112 -1.77 0.29 -3.53
C LEU A 112 -2.33 1.64 -3.98
N LEU A 113 -3.51 1.65 -4.59
CA LEU A 113 -4.16 2.88 -5.05
C LEU A 113 -4.51 3.81 -3.90
N GLY A 114 -5.15 3.29 -2.85
CA GLY A 114 -5.57 4.05 -1.68
C GLY A 114 -4.40 4.65 -0.92
N SER A 115 -3.33 3.87 -0.77
CA SER A 115 -2.11 4.35 -0.11
C SER A 115 -1.41 5.43 -0.94
N THR A 116 -1.36 5.28 -2.27
CA THR A 116 -0.82 6.31 -3.16
C THR A 116 -1.66 7.58 -3.08
N PHE A 117 -2.98 7.45 -3.10
CA PHE A 117 -3.90 8.57 -3.00
C PHE A 117 -3.81 9.28 -1.64
N ALA A 118 -3.63 8.52 -0.55
CA ALA A 118 -3.37 9.08 0.77
C ALA A 118 -2.07 9.90 0.82
N LEU A 119 -1.00 9.42 0.16
CA LEU A 119 0.25 10.17 0.04
C LEU A 119 0.06 11.48 -0.72
N VAL A 120 -0.58 11.45 -1.87
CA VAL A 120 -0.82 12.64 -2.70
C VAL A 120 -1.69 13.65 -1.94
N SER A 121 -2.84 13.24 -1.45
CA SER A 121 -3.75 14.13 -0.73
C SER A 121 -3.14 14.67 0.56
N GLY A 122 -2.39 13.84 1.30
CA GLY A 122 -1.68 14.28 2.50
C GLY A 122 -0.55 15.27 2.23
N ARG A 123 0.07 15.22 1.05
CA ARG A 123 1.07 16.21 0.62
C ARG A 123 0.44 17.55 0.26
N GLU A 124 -0.71 17.53 -0.39
CA GLU A 124 -1.44 18.72 -0.80
C GLU A 124 -2.20 19.40 0.35
N MET A 125 -2.35 18.70 1.48
CA MET A 125 -2.99 19.28 2.67
C MET A 125 -2.13 20.35 3.33
N ASN A 126 -2.76 21.50 3.62
CA ASN A 126 -2.19 22.50 4.49
C ASN A 126 -2.70 22.34 5.93
N GLU A 127 -1.81 22.13 6.89
CA GLU A 127 -2.19 21.98 8.30
C GLU A 127 -2.88 23.20 8.91
N GLY A 128 -2.66 24.38 8.35
CA GLY A 128 -3.31 25.62 8.77
C GLY A 128 -4.83 25.49 8.69
N TRP A 129 -5.34 24.76 7.70
CA TRP A 129 -6.78 24.59 7.51
C TRP A 129 -7.45 23.90 8.70
N LEU A 130 -6.86 22.81 9.21
CA LEU A 130 -7.42 22.10 10.38
C LEU A 130 -7.43 22.95 11.63
N LYS A 131 -6.37 23.74 11.87
CA LYS A 131 -6.27 24.62 13.03
C LYS A 131 -7.26 25.78 12.99
N GLN A 132 -7.63 26.22 11.80
CA GLN A 132 -8.61 27.28 11.56
C GLN A 132 -10.05 26.77 11.49
N GLY A 133 -10.26 25.43 11.51
CA GLY A 133 -11.55 24.82 11.34
C GLY A 133 -12.05 24.76 9.90
N GLU A 134 -11.19 24.96 8.93
CA GLU A 134 -11.51 24.86 7.49
C GLU A 134 -11.58 23.39 7.05
N LEU A 135 -12.63 22.69 7.50
CA LEU A 135 -12.77 21.24 7.29
C LEU A 135 -13.34 20.87 5.91
N ASP A 136 -13.88 21.84 5.17
CA ASP A 136 -14.53 21.59 3.87
C ASP A 136 -13.56 21.68 2.68
N HIS A 137 -12.27 21.68 2.95
CA HIS A 137 -11.26 21.73 1.91
C HIS A 137 -11.17 20.41 1.14
N LEU A 138 -11.08 20.50 -0.19
CA LEU A 138 -11.08 19.34 -1.10
C LEU A 138 -10.02 18.30 -0.71
N TRP A 139 -8.78 18.72 -0.50
CA TRP A 139 -7.69 17.78 -0.18
C TRP A 139 -7.87 17.08 1.18
N TYR A 140 -8.48 17.76 2.14
CA TYR A 140 -8.82 17.13 3.41
C TYR A 140 -9.89 16.04 3.22
N THR A 141 -10.96 16.35 2.48
CA THR A 141 -12.02 15.39 2.16
C THR A 141 -11.46 14.18 1.40
N LEU A 142 -10.62 14.41 0.40
CA LEU A 142 -9.96 13.36 -0.36
C LEU A 142 -9.03 12.50 0.51
N HIS A 143 -8.35 13.11 1.48
CA HIS A 143 -7.51 12.38 2.43
C HIS A 143 -8.34 11.49 3.37
N LEU A 144 -9.48 11.99 3.87
CA LEU A 144 -10.42 11.17 4.65
C LEU A 144 -10.97 9.98 3.84
N ILE A 145 -11.36 10.20 2.58
CA ILE A 145 -11.81 9.12 1.70
C ILE A 145 -10.70 8.07 1.54
N SER A 146 -9.46 8.50 1.31
CA SER A 146 -8.33 7.59 1.20
C SER A 146 -8.08 6.81 2.49
N TRP A 147 -8.24 7.46 3.66
CA TRP A 147 -8.12 6.82 4.95
C TRP A 147 -9.16 5.71 5.12
N VAL A 148 -10.44 5.97 4.83
CA VAL A 148 -11.53 4.97 4.88
C VAL A 148 -11.23 3.81 3.94
N MET A 149 -10.81 4.11 2.71
CA MET A 149 -10.48 3.10 1.70
C MET A 149 -9.32 2.21 2.16
N VAL A 150 -8.24 2.78 2.69
CA VAL A 150 -7.08 2.03 3.19
C VAL A 150 -7.47 1.21 4.41
N PHE A 151 -8.18 1.78 5.38
CA PHE A 151 -8.63 1.08 6.59
C PHE A 151 -9.50 -0.14 6.25
N GLY A 152 -10.53 0.04 5.43
CA GLY A 152 -11.40 -1.05 4.98
C GLY A 152 -10.63 -2.11 4.19
N SER A 153 -9.73 -1.68 3.30
CA SER A 153 -8.90 -2.60 2.53
C SER A 153 -7.92 -3.39 3.39
N VAL A 154 -7.32 -2.79 4.44
CA VAL A 154 -6.47 -3.53 5.40
C VAL A 154 -7.29 -4.61 6.13
N ALA A 155 -8.48 -4.27 6.61
CA ALA A 155 -9.35 -5.23 7.29
C ALA A 155 -9.71 -6.43 6.39
N ILE A 156 -10.11 -6.14 5.14
CA ILE A 156 -10.44 -7.19 4.17
C ILE A 156 -9.18 -7.97 3.74
N HIS A 157 -8.04 -7.31 3.57
CA HIS A 157 -6.76 -7.97 3.26
C HIS A 157 -6.39 -9.02 4.32
N LEU A 158 -6.49 -8.65 5.59
CA LEU A 158 -6.20 -9.57 6.70
C LEU A 158 -7.20 -10.75 6.71
N LEU A 159 -8.49 -10.46 6.55
CA LEU A 159 -9.54 -11.48 6.48
C LEU A 159 -9.31 -12.45 5.31
N MET A 160 -8.99 -11.93 4.11
CA MET A 160 -8.71 -12.76 2.94
C MET A 160 -7.43 -13.58 3.11
N SER A 161 -6.38 -12.99 3.69
CA SER A 161 -5.14 -13.70 3.99
C SER A 161 -5.38 -14.85 4.97
N ALA A 162 -6.17 -14.62 6.01
CA ALA A 162 -6.57 -15.65 6.96
C ALA A 162 -7.42 -16.74 6.29
N ARG A 163 -8.33 -16.37 5.40
CA ARG A 163 -9.22 -17.32 4.68
C ARG A 163 -8.47 -18.18 3.67
N ILE A 164 -7.48 -17.63 2.94
CA ILE A 164 -6.75 -18.32 1.88
C ILE A 164 -5.64 -19.21 2.42
N GLY A 165 -4.86 -18.71 3.37
CA GLY A 165 -3.66 -19.41 3.86
C GLY A 165 -3.62 -19.64 5.37
N GLY A 166 -4.65 -19.20 6.08
CA GLY A 166 -4.76 -19.34 7.53
C GLY A 166 -3.67 -18.61 8.31
N ILE A 167 -3.57 -18.92 9.59
CA ILE A 167 -2.54 -18.41 10.49
C ILE A 167 -1.12 -18.65 9.96
N PRO A 168 -0.77 -19.79 9.34
CA PRO A 168 0.58 -20.00 8.80
C PRO A 168 0.99 -18.96 7.74
N LEU A 169 0.06 -18.48 6.89
CA LEU A 169 0.35 -17.46 5.90
C LEU A 169 0.60 -16.10 6.57
N LEU A 170 -0.24 -15.72 7.52
CA LEU A 170 -0.07 -14.47 8.30
C LEU A 170 1.26 -14.46 9.05
N LEU A 171 1.58 -15.55 9.78
CA LEU A 171 2.82 -15.67 10.51
C LEU A 171 4.06 -15.72 9.60
N SER A 172 3.92 -16.22 8.35
CA SER A 172 5.05 -16.27 7.42
C SER A 172 5.53 -14.87 6.99
N MET A 173 4.69 -13.84 7.11
CA MET A 173 5.04 -12.46 6.77
C MET A 173 5.76 -11.73 7.91
N VAL A 174 5.58 -12.16 9.16
CA VAL A 174 6.23 -11.57 10.34
C VAL A 174 7.40 -12.43 10.88
N ASP A 175 7.60 -13.63 10.33
CA ASP A 175 8.73 -14.51 10.69
C ASP A 175 10.03 -13.95 10.08
N LEU A 176 10.90 -13.39 10.92
CA LEU A 176 12.19 -12.82 10.52
C LEU A 176 13.33 -13.84 10.44
N LYS A 177 13.05 -15.15 10.60
CA LYS A 177 14.08 -16.18 10.50
C LYS A 177 14.74 -16.16 9.13
N TYR A 178 16.07 -16.06 9.15
CA TYR A 178 16.90 -16.14 7.95
C TYR A 178 16.88 -17.57 7.39
N ARG A 179 16.74 -17.71 6.09
CA ARG A 179 16.74 -18.98 5.38
C ARG A 179 17.78 -18.97 4.27
N PHE A 180 18.19 -20.14 3.79
CA PHE A 180 19.20 -20.27 2.73
C PHE A 180 18.87 -19.42 1.48
N GLY A 181 17.58 -19.30 1.11
CA GLY A 181 17.13 -18.48 -0.01
C GLY A 181 17.17 -16.96 0.23
N ASP A 182 17.46 -16.51 1.46
CA ASP A 182 17.50 -15.08 1.84
C ASP A 182 18.93 -14.49 1.73
N ARG A 183 19.86 -15.17 1.03
CA ARG A 183 21.25 -14.70 0.87
C ARG A 183 21.29 -13.33 0.22
N PRO A 184 22.09 -12.36 0.73
CA PRO A 184 22.19 -11.01 0.16
C PRO A 184 22.59 -11.01 -1.31
N SER A 185 23.43 -11.96 -1.76
CA SER A 185 23.80 -12.13 -3.15
C SER A 185 22.62 -12.41 -4.06
N LEU A 186 21.67 -13.24 -3.63
CA LEU A 186 20.44 -13.53 -4.38
C LEU A 186 19.48 -12.34 -4.38
N ILE A 187 19.40 -11.59 -3.28
CA ILE A 187 18.61 -10.37 -3.21
C ILE A 187 19.16 -9.33 -4.18
N LEU A 188 20.47 -9.08 -4.16
CA LEU A 188 21.13 -8.14 -5.08
C LEU A 188 21.00 -8.59 -6.55
N GLN A 189 21.14 -9.88 -6.83
CA GLN A 189 20.93 -10.42 -8.17
C GLN A 189 19.50 -10.17 -8.65
N ASN A 190 18.50 -10.43 -7.83
CA ASN A 190 17.09 -10.16 -8.15
C ASN A 190 16.83 -8.67 -8.35
N LEU A 191 17.40 -7.79 -7.51
CA LEU A 191 17.28 -6.34 -7.67
C LEU A 191 17.92 -5.88 -8.99
N ARG A 192 19.13 -6.36 -9.31
CA ARG A 192 19.77 -6.04 -10.61
C ARG A 192 18.92 -6.45 -11.79
N LEU A 193 18.27 -7.62 -11.74
CA LEU A 193 17.37 -8.09 -12.78
C LEU A 193 16.17 -7.14 -12.99
N TRP A 194 15.69 -6.44 -11.95
CA TRP A 194 14.61 -5.48 -12.09
C TRP A 194 14.99 -4.21 -12.86
N PHE A 195 16.27 -3.82 -12.80
CA PHE A 195 16.78 -2.61 -13.46
C PHE A 195 17.41 -2.87 -14.83
N VAL A 196 17.39 -4.11 -15.35
CA VAL A 196 17.95 -4.40 -16.68
C VAL A 196 16.99 -3.93 -17.78
N PRO A 197 17.41 -3.03 -18.70
CA PRO A 197 16.55 -2.47 -19.75
C PRO A 197 15.88 -3.53 -20.63
N LYS A 198 16.57 -4.65 -20.93
CA LYS A 198 16.00 -5.78 -21.70
C LYS A 198 14.76 -6.40 -20.99
N GLN A 199 14.75 -6.43 -19.67
CA GLN A 199 13.62 -6.94 -18.91
C GLN A 199 12.49 -5.92 -18.81
N ALA A 200 12.80 -4.62 -18.77
CA ALA A 200 11.79 -3.56 -18.88
C ALA A 200 11.07 -3.64 -20.24
N VAL A 201 11.80 -3.87 -21.34
CA VAL A 201 11.20 -4.06 -22.68
C VAL A 201 10.40 -5.37 -22.74
N ALA A 202 10.91 -6.46 -22.18
CA ALA A 202 10.17 -7.73 -22.09
C ALA A 202 8.93 -7.59 -21.22
N PHE A 203 9.02 -6.84 -20.10
CA PHE A 203 7.92 -6.49 -19.22
C PHE A 203 6.83 -5.70 -19.98
N LEU A 204 7.21 -4.68 -20.75
CA LEU A 204 6.27 -3.93 -21.60
C LEU A 204 5.63 -4.81 -22.68
N LYS A 205 6.39 -5.72 -23.30
CA LYS A 205 5.83 -6.69 -24.26
C LYS A 205 4.84 -7.66 -23.61
N ILE A 206 5.15 -8.21 -22.43
CA ILE A 206 4.26 -9.09 -21.67
C ILE A 206 2.98 -8.34 -21.22
N HIS A 207 3.11 -7.08 -20.78
CA HIS A 207 1.97 -6.23 -20.47
C HIS A 207 1.05 -6.04 -21.68
N ARG A 208 1.64 -5.75 -22.84
CA ARG A 208 0.90 -5.53 -24.08
C ARG A 208 0.22 -6.81 -24.59
N SER A 209 0.85 -7.98 -24.40
CA SER A 209 0.30 -9.25 -24.88
C SER A 209 -0.85 -9.80 -24.02
N GLN A 210 -0.91 -9.44 -22.73
CA GLN A 210 -1.93 -9.96 -21.80
C GLN A 210 -3.18 -9.08 -21.66
N HIS A 211 -3.32 -8.00 -22.42
CA HIS A 211 -4.50 -7.09 -22.43
C HIS A 211 -5.04 -6.70 -21.04
N ASN A 212 -4.17 -6.69 -20.01
CA ASN A 212 -4.59 -6.32 -18.65
C ASN A 212 -4.55 -4.80 -18.46
N ILE A 213 -5.51 -4.12 -19.10
CA ILE A 213 -5.63 -2.66 -19.07
C ILE A 213 -5.77 -2.15 -17.61
N ILE A 214 -6.50 -2.88 -16.76
CA ILE A 214 -6.72 -2.46 -15.37
C ILE A 214 -5.40 -2.43 -14.61
N LEU A 215 -4.55 -3.44 -14.77
CA LEU A 215 -3.25 -3.48 -14.12
C LEU A 215 -2.31 -2.39 -14.64
N LEU A 216 -2.31 -2.15 -15.95
CA LEU A 216 -1.52 -1.07 -16.56
C LEU A 216 -1.96 0.31 -16.05
N LEU A 217 -3.25 0.59 -16.01
CA LEU A 217 -3.77 1.84 -15.45
C LEU A 217 -3.42 1.99 -13.97
N THR A 218 -3.52 0.92 -13.19
CA THR A 218 -3.11 0.91 -11.79
C THR A 218 -1.63 1.27 -11.63
N GLU A 219 -0.77 0.65 -12.44
CA GLU A 219 0.68 0.90 -12.41
C GLU A 219 1.01 2.35 -12.76
N LEU A 220 0.38 2.89 -13.82
CA LEU A 220 0.55 4.28 -14.23
C LEU A 220 0.06 5.26 -13.14
N LEU A 221 -1.11 5.03 -12.56
CA LEU A 221 -1.65 5.87 -11.50
C LEU A 221 -0.76 5.87 -10.25
N VAL A 222 -0.26 4.70 -9.85
CA VAL A 222 0.66 4.58 -8.71
C VAL A 222 2.00 5.26 -9.02
N ALA A 223 2.57 5.04 -10.21
CA ALA A 223 3.84 5.64 -10.60
C ALA A 223 3.74 7.17 -10.66
N ILE A 224 2.69 7.71 -11.30
CA ILE A 224 2.44 9.16 -11.39
C ILE A 224 2.20 9.74 -10.00
N GLY A 225 1.36 9.12 -9.18
CA GLY A 225 1.04 9.61 -7.84
C GLY A 225 2.26 9.62 -6.92
N VAL A 226 3.07 8.56 -6.94
CA VAL A 226 4.33 8.51 -6.17
C VAL A 226 5.31 9.55 -6.67
N ALA A 227 5.51 9.70 -7.99
CA ALA A 227 6.39 10.72 -8.56
C ALA A 227 5.92 12.14 -8.20
N PHE A 228 4.63 12.42 -8.30
CA PHE A 228 4.05 13.71 -7.91
C PHE A 228 4.31 14.01 -6.43
N ALA A 229 4.04 13.06 -5.53
CA ALA A 229 4.28 13.22 -4.11
C ALA A 229 5.78 13.43 -3.78
N TRP A 230 6.69 12.88 -4.58
CA TRP A 230 8.14 13.08 -4.44
C TRP A 230 8.61 14.45 -4.95
N ILE A 231 8.12 14.90 -6.11
CA ILE A 231 8.48 16.20 -6.71
C ILE A 231 8.15 17.32 -5.73
N SER A 232 7.04 17.23 -5.03
CA SER A 232 6.63 18.22 -4.02
C SER A 232 7.56 18.27 -2.79
N LEU A 233 8.53 17.35 -2.63
CA LEU A 233 9.59 17.44 -1.61
C LEU A 233 10.73 18.39 -2.02
N ILE A 234 10.85 18.70 -3.31
CA ILE A 234 11.89 19.61 -3.79
C ILE A 234 11.53 21.02 -3.34
N PRO A 235 12.39 21.70 -2.55
CA PRO A 235 12.11 23.06 -2.14
C PRO A 235 11.99 23.94 -3.39
N HIS A 236 10.86 24.57 -3.60
CA HIS A 236 10.78 25.66 -4.55
C HIS A 236 11.58 26.82 -3.95
N HIS A 237 12.85 26.96 -4.36
CA HIS A 237 13.52 28.23 -4.18
C HIS A 237 12.74 29.25 -5.00
N SER A 238 11.89 30.04 -4.33
CA SER A 238 11.33 31.26 -4.91
C SER A 238 12.52 32.17 -5.27
N ILE A 239 12.80 32.28 -6.57
CA ILE A 239 13.70 33.25 -7.16
C ILE A 239 13.13 34.65 -6.93
#